data_cb2664ad3971c05ed725ad51f85911cd
#
_entry.id   cb2664ad3971c05ed725ad51f85911cd
#
_cell.length_a   1.000
_cell.length_b   1.000
_cell.length_c   1.000
_cell.angle_alpha   90.00
_cell.angle_beta   90.00
_cell.angle_gamma   90.00
#
_symmetry.space_group_name_H-M   'P 1'
#
loop_
_entity.id
_entity.type
_entity.pdbx_description
1 polymer ?
#
loop_
_entity_poly.entity_id
_entity_poly.type
_entity_poly.pdbx_seq_one_letter_code
_entity_poly.pdbx_strand_id
1 'polypeptide(L)'
;MNKILITRKVPQPFVKQLERIGNVVMWDKELTPMPREAFLEEIKDATACLSTLSERIDEEVLKEASNLKVIANMAVGYDNIDVNKASQYGITAVSYTHLRAHET
;
A
#
# COMPACT_ATOMS: atom_id res chain seq x y z
N MET A 1 11.61 -13.23 -2.53
CA MET A 1 10.25 -13.07 -3.03
C MET A 1 9.72 -11.69 -2.68
N ASN A 2 8.94 -11.10 -3.56
CA ASN A 2 8.38 -9.78 -3.32
C ASN A 2 7.37 -9.82 -2.18
N LYS A 3 7.41 -8.81 -1.32
CA LYS A 3 6.45 -8.66 -0.23
C LYS A 3 5.43 -7.59 -0.61
N ILE A 4 4.14 -7.92 -0.50
CA ILE A 4 3.04 -7.02 -0.78
C ILE A 4 2.33 -6.72 0.52
N LEU A 5 2.40 -5.48 0.99
CA LEU A 5 1.75 -5.06 2.23
C LEU A 5 0.39 -4.46 1.91
N ILE A 6 -0.65 -4.98 2.56
CA ILE A 6 -2.02 -4.47 2.42
C ILE A 6 -2.44 -3.95 3.79
N THR A 7 -2.76 -2.67 3.88
CA THR A 7 -2.96 -2.01 5.16
C THR A 7 -4.40 -2.10 5.66
N ARG A 8 -5.25 -2.84 4.96
CA ARG A 8 -6.61 -3.11 5.42
C ARG A 8 -7.09 -4.44 4.83
N LYS A 9 -8.19 -4.95 5.36
CA LYS A 9 -8.77 -6.19 4.86
C LYS A 9 -9.41 -5.97 3.50
N VAL A 10 -9.04 -6.81 2.53
CA VAL A 10 -9.64 -6.81 1.19
C VAL A 10 -10.18 -8.21 0.89
N PRO A 11 -11.08 -8.35 -0.12
CA PRO A 11 -11.68 -9.65 -0.42
C PRO A 11 -10.64 -10.70 -0.80
N GLN A 12 -10.90 -11.94 -0.39
CA GLN A 12 -9.99 -13.05 -0.64
C GLN A 12 -9.65 -13.29 -2.10
N PRO A 13 -10.57 -13.18 -3.05
CA PRO A 13 -10.19 -13.36 -4.46
C PRO A 13 -9.10 -12.41 -4.91
N PHE A 14 -9.12 -11.17 -4.40
CA PHE A 14 -8.09 -10.19 -4.70
C PHE A 14 -6.76 -10.57 -4.06
N VAL A 15 -6.80 -11.01 -2.81
CA VAL A 15 -5.60 -11.47 -2.10
C VAL A 15 -4.96 -12.63 -2.84
N LYS A 16 -5.77 -13.58 -3.29
CA LYS A 16 -5.25 -14.75 -4.01
C LYS A 16 -4.55 -14.37 -5.31
N GLN A 17 -5.05 -13.35 -6.00
CA GLN A 17 -4.40 -12.87 -7.21
C GLN A 17 -3.02 -12.30 -6.90
N LEU A 18 -2.92 -11.56 -5.81
CA LEU A 18 -1.65 -10.97 -5.39
C LEU A 18 -0.67 -12.03 -4.90
N GLU A 19 -1.15 -13.09 -4.31
CA GLU A 19 -0.30 -14.18 -3.84
C GLU A 19 0.45 -14.88 -4.96
N ARG A 20 -0.03 -14.72 -6.18
CA ARG A 20 0.68 -15.27 -7.34
C ARG A 20 1.96 -14.54 -7.66
N ILE A 21 2.09 -13.30 -7.22
CA ILE A 21 3.25 -12.45 -7.56
C ILE A 21 4.12 -12.12 -6.36
N GLY A 22 3.70 -12.49 -5.15
CA GLY A 22 4.53 -12.24 -3.98
C GLY A 22 3.88 -12.72 -2.70
N ASN A 23 4.58 -12.49 -1.60
CA ASN A 23 4.07 -12.75 -0.25
C ASN A 23 3.15 -11.61 0.16
N VAL A 24 1.91 -11.95 0.51
CA VAL A 24 0.95 -10.94 0.96
C VAL A 24 0.93 -10.90 2.48
N VAL A 25 1.14 -9.71 3.02
CA VAL A 25 0.98 -9.42 4.45
C VAL A 25 -0.16 -8.43 4.55
N MET A 26 -1.28 -8.83 5.13
CA MET A 26 -2.49 -8.02 5.17
C MET A 26 -2.92 -7.74 6.60
N TRP A 27 -3.24 -6.47 6.86
CA TRP A 27 -3.89 -6.07 8.11
C TRP A 27 -5.36 -6.42 7.98
N ASP A 28 -5.81 -7.41 8.72
CA ASP A 28 -7.13 -8.00 8.50
C ASP A 28 -8.21 -7.53 9.46
N LYS A 29 -7.98 -6.44 10.17
CA LYS A 29 -8.97 -5.86 11.08
C LYS A 29 -9.78 -4.79 10.36
N GLU A 30 -11.09 -4.94 10.34
CA GLU A 30 -11.94 -4.06 9.56
C GLU A 30 -12.22 -2.72 10.25
N LEU A 31 -12.33 -2.73 11.57
CA LEU A 31 -12.75 -1.55 12.32
C LEU A 31 -11.61 -0.72 12.87
N THR A 32 -10.39 -1.24 12.81
CA THR A 32 -9.22 -0.59 13.37
C THR A 32 -8.18 -0.39 12.29
N PRO A 33 -7.76 0.84 12.01
CA PRO A 33 -6.70 1.05 11.04
C PRO A 33 -5.37 0.48 11.54
N MET A 34 -4.49 0.14 10.63
CA MET A 34 -3.18 -0.36 10.97
C MET A 34 -2.42 0.71 11.77
N PRO A 35 -1.90 0.39 12.96
CA PRO A 35 -1.12 1.37 13.72
C PRO A 35 0.11 1.81 12.95
N ARG A 36 0.49 3.07 13.11
CA ARG A 36 1.63 3.62 12.38
C ARG A 36 2.91 2.87 12.67
N GLU A 37 3.13 2.46 13.91
CA GLU A 37 4.34 1.70 14.27
C GLU A 37 4.42 0.38 13.52
N ALA A 38 3.29 -0.33 13.41
CA ALA A 38 3.24 -1.57 12.67
C ALA A 38 3.46 -1.31 11.18
N PHE A 39 2.87 -0.25 10.65
CA PHE A 39 3.04 0.13 9.26
C PHE A 39 4.51 0.41 8.94
N LEU A 40 5.17 1.21 9.77
CA LEU A 40 6.59 1.54 9.55
C LEU A 40 7.47 0.29 9.60
N GLU A 41 7.15 -0.65 10.47
CA GLU A 41 7.92 -1.88 10.57
C GLU A 41 7.73 -2.77 9.35
N GLU A 42 6.48 -2.92 8.90
CA GLU A 42 6.18 -3.80 7.79
C GLU A 42 6.60 -3.25 6.44
N ILE A 43 6.63 -1.92 6.29
CA ILE A 43 6.97 -1.31 5.01
C ILE A 43 8.46 -1.43 4.68
N LYS A 44 9.31 -1.70 5.67
CA LYS A 44 10.76 -1.71 5.49
C LYS A 44 11.21 -2.66 4.39
N ASP A 45 10.59 -3.82 4.29
CA ASP A 45 10.97 -4.83 3.31
C ASP A 45 9.90 -5.10 2.26
N ALA A 46 8.86 -4.26 2.21
CA ALA A 46 7.81 -4.41 1.23
C ALA A 46 8.26 -3.91 -0.14
N THR A 47 7.86 -4.62 -1.19
CA THR A 47 8.10 -4.21 -2.58
C THR A 47 6.92 -3.40 -3.10
N ALA A 48 5.70 -3.71 -2.64
CA ALA A 48 4.49 -3.01 -3.02
C ALA A 48 3.63 -2.80 -1.79
N CYS A 49 2.85 -1.73 -1.80
CA CYS A 49 1.95 -1.41 -0.69
C CYS A 49 0.59 -1.01 -1.24
N LEU A 50 -0.46 -1.68 -0.77
CA LEU A 50 -1.83 -1.25 -1.00
C LEU A 50 -2.28 -0.50 0.23
N SER A 51 -2.51 0.79 0.09
CA SER A 51 -2.84 1.68 1.21
C SER A 51 -4.20 2.32 1.02
N THR A 52 -4.70 2.94 2.08
CA THR A 52 -5.93 3.73 2.05
C THR A 52 -5.64 5.12 2.56
N LEU A 53 -6.65 5.99 2.61
CA LEU A 53 -6.48 7.33 3.16
C LEU A 53 -6.11 7.32 4.64
N SER A 54 -6.26 6.18 5.32
CA SER A 54 -5.90 6.07 6.73
C SER A 54 -4.39 6.05 6.96
N GLU A 55 -3.60 5.69 5.95
CA GLU A 55 -2.13 5.64 6.08
C GLU A 55 -1.52 6.89 5.48
N ARG A 56 -0.77 7.60 6.32
CA ARG A 56 -0.05 8.77 5.88
C ARG A 56 1.34 8.35 5.38
N ILE A 57 1.56 8.51 4.10
CA ILE A 57 2.82 8.11 3.47
C ILE A 57 3.64 9.36 3.20
N ASP A 58 4.39 9.75 4.21
CA ASP A 58 5.26 10.92 4.17
C ASP A 58 6.72 10.49 4.07
N GLU A 59 7.62 11.45 4.19
CA GLU A 59 9.04 11.16 4.05
C GLU A 59 9.55 10.15 5.06
N GLU A 60 9.01 10.14 6.27
CA GLU A 60 9.41 9.15 7.27
C GLU A 60 9.17 7.73 6.79
N VAL A 61 7.99 7.49 6.19
CA VAL A 61 7.66 6.18 5.64
C VAL A 61 8.55 5.85 4.45
N LEU A 62 8.74 6.83 3.56
CA LEU A 62 9.50 6.62 2.33
C LEU A 62 10.98 6.30 2.62
N LYS A 63 11.54 6.91 3.64
CA LYS A 63 12.91 6.62 4.05
C LYS A 63 13.07 5.18 4.54
N GLU A 64 12.07 4.68 5.25
CA GLU A 64 12.12 3.32 5.78
C GLU A 64 11.85 2.27 4.70
N ALA A 65 11.18 2.66 3.63
CA ALA A 65 10.73 1.74 2.59
C ALA A 65 11.79 1.52 1.51
N SER A 66 12.93 0.93 1.88
CA SER A 66 14.08 0.82 0.99
C SER A 66 13.84 -0.04 -0.25
N ASN A 67 12.91 -0.99 -0.18
CA ASN A 67 12.64 -1.90 -1.29
C ASN A 67 11.36 -1.57 -2.04
N LEU A 68 10.64 -0.55 -1.61
CA LEU A 68 9.33 -0.23 -2.16
C LEU A 68 9.44 0.31 -3.58
N LYS A 69 8.64 -0.23 -4.49
CA LYS A 69 8.59 0.18 -5.88
C LYS A 69 7.28 0.87 -6.25
N VAL A 70 6.19 0.46 -5.63
CA VAL A 70 4.87 0.96 -6.00
C VAL A 70 3.97 1.07 -4.77
N ILE A 71 3.18 2.13 -4.75
CA ILE A 71 2.11 2.33 -3.77
C ILE A 71 0.81 2.41 -4.54
N ALA A 72 -0.12 1.51 -4.24
CA ALA A 72 -1.44 1.52 -4.83
C ALA A 72 -2.42 2.01 -3.76
N ASN A 73 -2.95 3.20 -3.95
CA ASN A 73 -3.84 3.84 -2.98
C ASN A 73 -5.28 3.48 -3.31
N MET A 74 -5.95 2.80 -2.40
CA MET A 74 -7.35 2.40 -2.57
C MET A 74 -8.25 3.55 -2.14
N ALA A 75 -8.18 4.66 -2.88
CA ALA A 75 -8.90 5.88 -2.55
C ALA A 75 -8.90 6.81 -3.74
N VAL A 76 -9.78 7.81 -3.71
CA VAL A 76 -9.76 8.88 -4.70
C VAL A 76 -8.60 9.79 -4.37
N GLY A 77 -7.69 9.99 -5.33
CA GLY A 77 -6.58 10.92 -5.17
C GLY A 77 -5.45 10.41 -4.27
N TYR A 78 -4.63 11.35 -3.83
CA TYR A 78 -3.38 11.05 -3.16
C TYR A 78 -3.12 11.96 -1.96
N ASP A 79 -4.17 12.43 -1.29
CA ASP A 79 -4.02 13.39 -0.19
C ASP A 79 -3.15 12.85 0.95
N ASN A 80 -3.12 11.54 1.10
CA ASN A 80 -2.35 10.89 2.16
C ASN A 80 -0.91 10.54 1.75
N ILE A 81 -0.55 10.78 0.48
CA ILE A 81 0.76 10.40 -0.05
C ILE A 81 1.51 11.63 -0.52
N ASP A 82 2.77 11.79 -0.08
CA ASP A 82 3.64 12.81 -0.63
C ASP A 82 4.17 12.27 -1.97
N VAL A 83 3.43 12.54 -3.04
CA VAL A 83 3.71 11.99 -4.35
C VAL A 83 5.06 12.48 -4.89
N ASN A 84 5.38 13.75 -4.64
CA ASN A 84 6.66 14.31 -5.09
C ASN A 84 7.84 13.62 -4.41
N LYS A 85 7.75 13.38 -3.11
CA LYS A 85 8.79 12.67 -2.38
C LYS A 85 8.88 11.22 -2.83
N ALA A 86 7.74 10.57 -3.03
CA ALA A 86 7.73 9.18 -3.52
C ALA A 86 8.48 9.08 -4.84
N SER A 87 8.22 10.01 -5.75
CA SER A 87 8.91 10.05 -7.04
C SER A 87 10.42 10.21 -6.86
N GLN A 88 10.85 11.04 -5.92
CA GLN A 88 12.27 11.24 -5.64
C GLN A 88 12.94 9.95 -5.14
N TYR A 89 12.19 9.11 -4.45
CA TYR A 89 12.69 7.82 -3.98
C TYR A 89 12.51 6.70 -5.01
N GLY A 90 12.05 7.04 -6.22
CA GLY A 90 11.86 6.04 -7.27
C GLY A 90 10.63 5.18 -7.09
N ILE A 91 9.63 5.67 -6.35
CA ILE A 91 8.41 4.93 -6.02
C ILE A 91 7.25 5.49 -6.84
N THR A 92 6.52 4.62 -7.51
CA THR A 92 5.35 5.00 -8.31
C THR A 92 4.08 4.89 -7.46
N ALA A 93 3.29 5.94 -7.43
CA ALA A 93 2.01 5.95 -6.71
C ALA A 93 0.87 5.89 -7.72
N VAL A 94 -0.09 4.98 -7.52
CA VAL A 94 -1.26 4.85 -8.38
C VAL A 94 -2.53 4.82 -7.53
N SER A 95 -3.66 5.19 -8.14
CA SER A 95 -4.96 5.16 -7.49
C SER A 95 -5.81 4.05 -8.09
N TYR A 96 -6.57 3.35 -7.26
CA TYR A 96 -7.36 2.21 -7.71
C TYR A 96 -8.84 2.51 -7.90
N THR A 97 -9.27 3.75 -7.71
CA THR A 97 -10.71 4.03 -7.79
C THR A 97 -11.28 3.72 -9.16
N HIS A 98 -10.53 3.98 -10.21
CA HIS A 98 -11.03 3.74 -11.57
C HIS A 98 -11.15 2.25 -11.89
N LEU A 99 -10.43 1.39 -11.20
CA LEU A 99 -10.56 -0.05 -11.42
C LEU A 99 -11.93 -0.56 -11.01
N ARG A 100 -12.51 0.02 -9.97
CA ARG A 100 -13.85 -0.37 -9.53
C ARG A 100 -14.90 0.02 -10.56
N ALA A 101 -14.70 1.14 -11.21
CA ALA A 101 -15.61 1.57 -12.26
C ALA A 101 -15.61 0.59 -13.43
N HIS A 102 -14.47 0.00 -13.74
CA HIS A 102 -14.36 -0.97 -14.81
C HIS A 102 -15.04 -2.29 -14.51
N GLU A 103 -15.19 -2.60 -13.23
CA GLU A 103 -15.82 -3.85 -12.83
C GLU A 103 -17.34 -3.78 -12.88
N THR A 104 -17.88 -2.60 -12.94
CA THR A 104 -19.31 -2.40 -13.04
C THR A 104 -19.72 -2.16 -14.49
#